data_ddc6863d529900498b681e1b183d5d6f
#
_entry.id   ddc6863d529900498b681e1b183d5d6f
#
_cell.length_a   1.000
_cell.length_b   1.000
_cell.length_c   1.000
_cell.angle_alpha   90.00
_cell.angle_beta   90.00
_cell.angle_gamma   90.00
#
_symmetry.space_group_name_H-M   'P 1'
#
loop_
_entity.id
_entity.type
_entity.pdbx_description
1 polymer ?
#
loop_
_entity_poly.entity_id
_entity_poly.type
_entity_poly.pdbx_seq_one_letter_code
_entity_poly.pdbx_strand_id
1 'polypeptide(L)'
;MTSDGRPNRYECGPAPENQPPPDTTGMDRRAALRVGVTAAVAAGSVALGFALRDRGANKKTRALPTIKDHRAEKPAGATDMAIVRGPDPAANVRKAIEALGGMGRFVRRGERVVIKPNIGWNRLPEQAANTNPDVVAEVVRLVVAAGAGKVWLTDASVNTPEQCFARSGIEKAAKAAGATVVRPDASAFREVNVSGKLLRTGDVLFPFVEADRVINVPIVKQHGLSLASMSLKNWYGVLGGQRVKLHQNIHLSIVDLAAMVKPTLTILDATRILLANGPTGGSLADVKQMDTVAAGSDEVALDAFGATLLGLNPNDVGFIVEGMKAGLGTPQWKNLKTVELGG
;
A
#
# COMPACT_ATOMS: atom_id res chain seq x y z
N MET A 1 -24.18 2.04 35.61
CA MET A 1 -25.35 2.75 35.05
C MET A 1 -24.84 3.99 34.36
N THR A 2 -25.12 4.14 33.06
CA THR A 2 -24.81 5.39 32.34
C THR A 2 -25.87 6.43 32.68
N SER A 3 -25.59 7.71 32.58
CA SER A 3 -26.44 8.85 32.98
C SER A 3 -27.77 8.99 32.23
N ASP A 4 -28.12 8.07 31.32
CA ASP A 4 -29.35 8.06 30.53
C ASP A 4 -30.23 6.82 30.76
N GLY A 5 -29.95 5.99 31.79
CA GLY A 5 -30.84 4.92 32.24
C GLY A 5 -30.98 3.70 31.31
N ARG A 6 -30.15 3.51 30.31
CA ARG A 6 -30.21 2.34 29.40
C ARG A 6 -29.29 1.21 29.87
N PRO A 7 -29.71 -0.07 29.79
CA PRO A 7 -28.86 -1.20 30.19
C PRO A 7 -27.68 -1.41 29.24
N ASN A 8 -26.52 -1.71 29.83
CA ASN A 8 -25.29 -1.98 29.12
C ASN A 8 -25.40 -3.32 28.36
N ARG A 9 -25.13 -3.34 27.03
CA ARG A 9 -25.29 -4.52 26.14
C ARG A 9 -24.18 -5.56 26.22
N TYR A 10 -23.33 -5.52 27.23
CA TYR A 10 -22.14 -6.41 27.31
C TYR A 10 -22.03 -7.23 28.62
N GLU A 11 -23.16 -7.43 29.33
CA GLU A 11 -23.16 -8.44 30.41
C GLU A 11 -23.40 -9.81 29.79
N CYS A 12 -22.37 -10.65 29.76
CA CYS A 12 -22.49 -12.09 29.53
C CYS A 12 -23.21 -12.72 30.71
N GLY A 13 -24.41 -13.25 30.48
CA GLY A 13 -25.08 -14.11 31.46
C GLY A 13 -24.27 -15.39 31.75
N PRO A 14 -24.52 -16.06 32.89
CA PRO A 14 -23.81 -17.27 33.26
C PRO A 14 -24.03 -18.38 32.24
N ALA A 15 -22.97 -19.21 32.02
CA ALA A 15 -23.02 -20.35 31.14
C ALA A 15 -24.08 -21.36 31.60
N PRO A 16 -24.81 -22.02 30.67
CA PRO A 16 -25.79 -23.02 31.06
C PRO A 16 -25.10 -24.22 31.73
N GLU A 17 -25.67 -24.61 32.90
CA GLU A 17 -25.26 -25.81 33.63
C GLU A 17 -25.36 -27.05 32.73
N ASN A 18 -24.36 -27.94 32.83
CA ASN A 18 -24.33 -29.25 32.19
C ASN A 18 -25.55 -30.09 32.65
N GLN A 19 -26.51 -30.25 31.78
CA GLN A 19 -27.53 -31.26 31.98
C GLN A 19 -26.99 -32.64 31.57
N PRO A 20 -27.23 -33.68 32.40
CA PRO A 20 -26.86 -35.04 32.02
C PRO A 20 -27.62 -35.51 30.77
N PRO A 21 -27.06 -36.43 29.98
CA PRO A 21 -27.75 -36.94 28.80
C PRO A 21 -29.04 -37.65 29.18
N PRO A 22 -30.10 -37.59 28.37
CA PRO A 22 -31.39 -38.24 28.67
C PRO A 22 -31.21 -39.76 28.74
N ASP A 23 -31.86 -40.34 29.77
CA ASP A 23 -31.97 -41.78 29.99
C ASP A 23 -32.70 -42.45 28.84
N THR A 24 -32.06 -43.38 28.12
CA THR A 24 -32.64 -44.06 26.94
C THR A 24 -33.33 -45.39 27.28
N THR A 25 -33.51 -45.70 28.55
CA THR A 25 -34.21 -46.93 29.01
C THR A 25 -35.73 -46.80 28.98
N GLY A 26 -36.36 -46.74 27.84
CA GLY A 26 -37.82 -46.65 27.73
C GLY A 26 -38.37 -46.20 26.38
N MET A 27 -37.56 -46.17 25.34
CA MET A 27 -38.04 -45.78 24.02
C MET A 27 -38.91 -46.85 23.35
N ASP A 28 -40.16 -46.50 23.07
CA ASP A 28 -41.08 -47.24 22.20
C ASP A 28 -40.45 -47.45 20.79
N ARG A 29 -40.73 -48.57 20.12
CA ARG A 29 -40.26 -48.89 18.78
C ARG A 29 -40.44 -47.77 17.73
N ARG A 30 -41.50 -46.98 17.85
CA ARG A 30 -41.76 -45.83 17.02
C ARG A 30 -40.82 -44.64 17.25
N ALA A 31 -40.45 -44.43 18.52
CA ALA A 31 -39.46 -43.44 18.95
C ALA A 31 -38.04 -43.83 18.47
N ALA A 32 -37.67 -45.09 18.62
CA ALA A 32 -36.40 -45.63 18.11
C ALA A 32 -36.27 -45.50 16.56
N LEU A 33 -37.37 -45.72 15.84
CA LEU A 33 -37.38 -45.54 14.38
C LEU A 33 -37.20 -44.08 13.98
N ARG A 34 -37.82 -43.15 14.71
CA ARG A 34 -37.63 -41.68 14.45
C ARG A 34 -36.22 -41.23 14.72
N VAL A 35 -35.60 -41.69 15.79
CA VAL A 35 -34.19 -41.38 16.11
C VAL A 35 -33.25 -41.97 15.06
N GLY A 36 -33.51 -43.19 14.65
CA GLY A 36 -32.72 -43.86 13.56
C GLY A 36 -32.81 -43.11 12.25
N VAL A 37 -34.00 -42.67 11.84
CA VAL A 37 -34.21 -41.89 10.62
C VAL A 37 -33.52 -40.51 10.72
N THR A 38 -33.64 -39.84 11.86
CA THR A 38 -32.98 -38.54 12.06
C THR A 38 -31.46 -38.65 12.03
N ALA A 39 -30.90 -39.71 12.65
CA ALA A 39 -29.45 -39.96 12.63
C ALA A 39 -28.96 -40.32 11.22
N ALA A 40 -29.73 -41.10 10.45
CA ALA A 40 -29.39 -41.43 9.05
C ALA A 40 -29.42 -40.20 8.14
N VAL A 41 -30.41 -39.31 8.31
CA VAL A 41 -30.49 -38.04 7.57
C VAL A 41 -29.33 -37.10 7.94
N ALA A 42 -28.98 -37.01 9.22
CA ALA A 42 -27.85 -36.21 9.68
C ALA A 42 -26.51 -36.75 9.12
N ALA A 43 -26.29 -38.06 9.18
CA ALA A 43 -25.09 -38.70 8.64
C ALA A 43 -25.02 -38.55 7.10
N GLY A 44 -26.16 -38.69 6.39
CA GLY A 44 -26.24 -38.46 4.97
C GLY A 44 -25.94 -36.99 4.59
N SER A 45 -26.42 -36.05 5.36
CA SER A 45 -26.17 -34.61 5.14
C SER A 45 -24.69 -34.23 5.35
N VAL A 46 -24.05 -34.83 6.36
CA VAL A 46 -22.63 -34.66 6.62
C VAL A 46 -21.78 -35.28 5.50
N ALA A 47 -22.10 -36.52 5.08
CA ALA A 47 -21.41 -37.19 3.99
C ALA A 47 -21.58 -36.46 2.64
N LEU A 48 -22.79 -35.91 2.37
CA LEU A 48 -23.03 -35.09 1.18
C LEU A 48 -22.28 -33.74 1.28
N GLY A 49 -22.18 -33.15 2.46
CA GLY A 49 -21.41 -31.94 2.71
C GLY A 49 -19.91 -32.17 2.46
N PHE A 50 -19.35 -33.31 2.91
CA PHE A 50 -17.96 -33.68 2.60
C PHE A 50 -17.75 -33.98 1.12
N ALA A 51 -18.68 -34.71 0.45
CA ALA A 51 -18.61 -35.01 -0.98
C ALA A 51 -18.73 -33.73 -1.85
N LEU A 52 -19.53 -32.75 -1.43
CA LEU A 52 -19.62 -31.44 -2.10
C LEU A 52 -18.40 -30.56 -1.82
N ARG A 53 -17.78 -30.69 -0.63
CA ARG A 53 -16.52 -30.01 -0.30
C ARG A 53 -15.35 -30.56 -1.13
N ASP A 54 -15.28 -31.88 -1.31
CA ASP A 54 -14.25 -32.51 -2.15
C ASP A 54 -14.42 -32.20 -3.65
N ARG A 55 -15.65 -32.04 -4.14
CA ARG A 55 -15.88 -31.58 -5.52
C ARG A 55 -15.44 -30.15 -5.76
N GLY A 56 -15.38 -29.32 -4.69
CA GLY A 56 -14.78 -27.98 -4.72
C GLY A 56 -13.23 -27.99 -4.66
N ALA A 57 -12.64 -29.05 -4.11
CA ALA A 57 -11.19 -29.16 -3.89
C ALA A 57 -10.39 -29.54 -5.17
N ASN A 58 -11.05 -29.96 -6.24
CA ASN A 58 -10.39 -30.28 -7.51
C ASN A 58 -10.33 -29.10 -8.50
N LYS A 59 -10.45 -27.84 -8.03
CA LYS A 59 -9.85 -26.71 -8.73
C LYS A 59 -8.35 -26.93 -8.68
N LYS A 60 -7.75 -27.34 -9.81
CA LYS A 60 -6.30 -27.21 -10.01
C LYS A 60 -5.93 -25.86 -9.43
N THR A 61 -5.21 -25.83 -8.32
CA THR A 61 -4.73 -24.60 -7.68
C THR A 61 -3.81 -23.96 -8.70
N ARG A 62 -4.37 -23.09 -9.53
CA ARG A 62 -3.57 -22.26 -10.44
C ARG A 62 -2.69 -21.44 -9.54
N ALA A 63 -1.37 -21.64 -9.65
CA ALA A 63 -0.42 -20.87 -8.88
C ALA A 63 -0.74 -19.38 -9.06
N LEU A 64 -0.94 -18.68 -7.95
CA LEU A 64 -1.21 -17.24 -7.99
C LEU A 64 -0.04 -16.51 -8.64
N PRO A 65 -0.28 -15.49 -9.47
CA PRO A 65 0.77 -14.69 -10.03
C PRO A 65 1.57 -14.00 -8.91
N THR A 66 2.85 -13.77 -9.15
CA THR A 66 3.73 -12.95 -8.33
C THR A 66 4.00 -11.63 -9.03
N ILE A 67 4.22 -10.56 -8.28
CA ILE A 67 4.74 -9.31 -8.83
C ILE A 67 6.21 -9.55 -9.20
N LYS A 68 6.60 -9.19 -10.42
CA LYS A 68 7.99 -9.30 -10.87
C LYS A 68 8.88 -8.26 -10.16
N ASP A 69 10.18 -8.49 -10.16
CA ASP A 69 11.16 -7.51 -9.72
C ASP A 69 11.26 -6.39 -10.77
N HIS A 70 10.93 -5.17 -10.40
CA HIS A 70 10.92 -4.01 -11.31
C HIS A 70 12.19 -3.16 -11.21
N ARG A 71 13.14 -3.53 -10.35
CA ARG A 71 14.36 -2.74 -10.15
C ARG A 71 15.12 -2.58 -11.46
N ALA A 72 15.60 -1.37 -11.70
CA ALA A 72 16.48 -1.09 -12.81
C ALA A 72 17.93 -1.46 -12.46
N GLU A 73 18.70 -1.87 -13.46
CA GLU A 73 20.15 -2.04 -13.29
C GLU A 73 20.80 -0.71 -12.90
N LYS A 74 21.75 -0.79 -11.98
CA LYS A 74 22.52 0.37 -11.56
C LYS A 74 23.88 0.33 -12.26
N PRO A 75 24.18 1.28 -13.17
CA PRO A 75 25.52 1.39 -13.75
C PRO A 75 26.58 1.66 -12.68
N ALA A 76 27.78 1.17 -12.89
CA ALA A 76 28.90 1.44 -12.00
C ALA A 76 29.12 2.96 -11.87
N GLY A 77 29.29 3.43 -10.64
CA GLY A 77 29.51 4.84 -10.35
C GLY A 77 28.27 5.75 -10.51
N ALA A 78 27.09 5.21 -10.82
CA ALA A 78 25.87 6.02 -10.89
C ALA A 78 25.49 6.62 -9.53
N THR A 79 24.84 7.78 -9.57
CA THR A 79 24.23 8.42 -8.38
C THR A 79 23.17 7.52 -7.78
N ASP A 80 23.18 7.37 -6.45
CA ASP A 80 22.21 6.57 -5.70
C ASP A 80 20.95 7.36 -5.37
N MET A 81 21.16 8.60 -4.95
CA MET A 81 20.11 9.48 -4.46
C MET A 81 20.35 10.92 -4.93
N ALA A 82 19.29 11.59 -5.33
CA ALA A 82 19.31 13.02 -5.63
C ALA A 82 18.32 13.75 -4.71
N ILE A 83 18.75 14.86 -4.12
CA ILE A 83 17.93 15.75 -3.29
C ILE A 83 17.95 17.12 -3.96
N VAL A 84 16.79 17.65 -4.31
CA VAL A 84 16.67 18.94 -5.00
C VAL A 84 15.76 19.86 -4.23
N ARG A 85 16.21 21.11 -4.00
CA ARG A 85 15.46 22.16 -3.32
C ARG A 85 15.22 23.33 -4.27
N GLY A 86 13.97 23.79 -4.33
CA GLY A 86 13.57 24.93 -5.14
C GLY A 86 12.06 25.11 -5.17
N PRO A 87 11.55 26.31 -5.50
CA PRO A 87 10.14 26.64 -5.38
C PRO A 87 9.24 25.97 -6.44
N ASP A 88 9.82 25.45 -7.53
CA ASP A 88 9.08 24.79 -8.61
C ASP A 88 9.17 23.26 -8.46
N PRO A 89 8.08 22.59 -8.04
CA PRO A 89 8.03 21.13 -7.88
C PRO A 89 8.41 20.35 -9.14
N ALA A 90 7.97 20.82 -10.31
CA ALA A 90 8.24 20.15 -11.58
C ALA A 90 9.72 20.28 -11.97
N ALA A 91 10.33 21.45 -11.77
CA ALA A 91 11.76 21.65 -11.98
C ALA A 91 12.60 20.79 -11.04
N ASN A 92 12.17 20.66 -9.77
CA ASN A 92 12.86 19.80 -8.80
C ASN A 92 12.84 18.32 -9.24
N VAL A 93 11.70 17.81 -9.73
CA VAL A 93 11.61 16.46 -10.29
C VAL A 93 12.55 16.28 -11.48
N ARG A 94 12.55 17.21 -12.45
CA ARG A 94 13.45 17.13 -13.63
C ARG A 94 14.91 17.04 -13.21
N LYS A 95 15.36 17.98 -12.36
CA LYS A 95 16.75 18.02 -11.88
C LYS A 95 17.12 16.75 -11.10
N ALA A 96 16.23 16.22 -10.27
CA ALA A 96 16.47 14.98 -9.52
C ALA A 96 16.65 13.79 -10.47
N ILE A 97 15.80 13.68 -11.49
CA ILE A 97 15.91 12.60 -12.48
C ILE A 97 17.15 12.76 -13.36
N GLU A 98 17.51 13.97 -13.78
CA GLU A 98 18.75 14.25 -14.51
C GLU A 98 19.98 13.85 -13.69
N ALA A 99 20.05 14.20 -12.40
CA ALA A 99 21.14 13.83 -11.50
C ALA A 99 21.28 12.31 -11.31
N LEU A 100 20.19 11.56 -11.51
CA LEU A 100 20.18 10.09 -11.51
C LEU A 100 20.53 9.47 -12.88
N GLY A 101 20.78 10.27 -13.91
CA GLY A 101 21.12 9.82 -15.27
C GLY A 101 19.97 9.81 -16.26
N GLY A 102 18.87 10.54 -15.96
CA GLY A 102 17.71 10.72 -16.82
C GLY A 102 16.69 9.58 -16.74
N MET A 103 15.44 9.87 -17.16
CA MET A 103 14.33 8.88 -17.09
C MET A 103 14.58 7.67 -18.02
N GLY A 104 15.31 7.84 -19.13
CA GLY A 104 15.69 6.75 -20.04
C GLY A 104 16.55 5.65 -19.41
N ARG A 105 17.19 5.91 -18.25
CA ARG A 105 17.85 4.89 -17.44
C ARG A 105 16.86 3.92 -16.82
N PHE A 106 15.67 4.40 -16.48
CA PHE A 106 14.65 3.67 -15.70
C PHE A 106 13.55 3.09 -16.57
N VAL A 107 13.23 3.75 -17.68
CA VAL A 107 12.12 3.40 -18.57
C VAL A 107 12.65 3.28 -20.00
N ARG A 108 12.38 2.13 -20.65
CA ARG A 108 12.72 1.88 -22.04
C ARG A 108 11.51 2.14 -22.93
N ARG A 109 11.79 2.43 -24.21
CA ARG A 109 10.73 2.63 -25.21
C ARG A 109 9.81 1.41 -25.30
N GLY A 110 8.49 1.64 -25.31
CA GLY A 110 7.47 0.62 -25.41
C GLY A 110 7.08 -0.05 -24.10
N GLU A 111 7.81 0.15 -23.00
CA GLU A 111 7.46 -0.44 -21.70
C GLU A 111 6.15 0.10 -21.14
N ARG A 112 5.44 -0.76 -20.40
CA ARG A 112 4.26 -0.39 -19.62
C ARG A 112 4.70 0.04 -18.24
N VAL A 113 4.37 1.27 -17.86
CA VAL A 113 4.78 1.87 -16.61
C VAL A 113 3.56 2.13 -15.72
N VAL A 114 3.65 1.76 -14.44
CA VAL A 114 2.67 2.21 -13.44
C VAL A 114 3.31 3.21 -12.50
N ILE A 115 2.65 4.34 -12.32
CA ILE A 115 3.02 5.40 -11.37
C ILE A 115 2.06 5.32 -10.19
N LYS A 116 2.63 5.22 -8.98
CA LYS A 116 1.88 5.12 -7.74
C LYS A 116 2.12 6.33 -6.84
N PRO A 117 1.30 7.38 -6.94
CA PRO A 117 1.30 8.46 -5.95
C PRO A 117 0.62 8.02 -4.64
N ASN A 118 0.51 8.92 -3.68
CA ASN A 118 -0.38 8.78 -2.54
C ASN A 118 -1.67 9.57 -2.83
N ILE A 119 -2.80 8.86 -3.02
CA ILE A 119 -4.13 9.44 -3.24
C ILE A 119 -5.09 8.87 -2.19
N GLY A 120 -4.65 8.89 -0.92
CA GLY A 120 -5.38 8.22 0.15
C GLY A 120 -6.61 8.98 0.66
N TRP A 121 -6.63 10.30 0.54
CA TRP A 121 -7.53 11.15 1.31
C TRP A 121 -8.27 12.17 0.45
N ASN A 122 -9.53 12.43 0.82
CA ASN A 122 -10.35 13.50 0.23
C ASN A 122 -9.88 14.86 0.76
N ARG A 123 -8.71 15.32 0.30
CA ARG A 123 -8.03 16.54 0.72
C ARG A 123 -7.52 17.32 -0.49
N LEU A 124 -7.47 18.65 -0.32
CA LEU A 124 -6.85 19.56 -1.28
C LEU A 124 -5.32 19.41 -1.27
N PRO A 125 -4.62 19.77 -2.36
CA PRO A 125 -3.16 19.67 -2.45
C PRO A 125 -2.42 20.43 -1.33
N GLU A 126 -2.94 21.58 -0.91
CA GLU A 126 -2.35 22.44 0.13
C GLU A 126 -2.33 21.77 1.50
N GLN A 127 -3.19 20.79 1.73
CA GLN A 127 -3.29 20.06 3.00
C GLN A 127 -2.24 18.96 3.19
N ALA A 128 -1.40 18.71 2.19
CA ALA A 128 -0.26 17.78 2.21
C ALA A 128 -0.60 16.35 2.71
N ALA A 129 -1.85 15.91 2.49
CA ALA A 129 -2.28 14.55 2.81
C ALA A 129 -2.08 13.56 1.64
N ASN A 130 -1.93 14.09 0.42
CA ASN A 130 -1.70 13.37 -0.83
C ASN A 130 -0.46 13.93 -1.52
N THR A 131 0.09 13.19 -2.48
CA THR A 131 1.21 13.66 -3.31
C THR A 131 0.84 14.95 -4.05
N ASN A 132 1.80 15.83 -4.24
CA ASN A 132 1.61 17.07 -5.01
C ASN A 132 1.29 16.74 -6.49
N PRO A 133 0.18 17.25 -7.05
CA PRO A 133 -0.20 16.98 -8.44
C PRO A 133 0.84 17.46 -9.47
N ASP A 134 1.61 18.52 -9.20
CA ASP A 134 2.64 19.00 -10.11
C ASP A 134 3.84 18.05 -10.18
N VAL A 135 4.23 17.46 -9.03
CA VAL A 135 5.23 16.38 -8.96
C VAL A 135 4.77 15.19 -9.80
N VAL A 136 3.52 14.76 -9.60
CA VAL A 136 2.95 13.61 -10.34
C VAL A 136 2.91 13.88 -11.84
N ALA A 137 2.43 15.05 -12.26
CA ALA A 137 2.34 15.44 -13.68
C ALA A 137 3.71 15.42 -14.35
N GLU A 138 4.74 15.92 -13.66
CA GLU A 138 6.09 15.94 -14.24
C GLU A 138 6.68 14.54 -14.36
N VAL A 139 6.48 13.68 -13.36
CA VAL A 139 6.87 12.27 -13.47
C VAL A 139 6.22 11.59 -14.67
N VAL A 140 4.91 11.82 -14.88
CA VAL A 140 4.19 11.28 -16.05
C VAL A 140 4.81 11.80 -17.35
N ARG A 141 5.07 13.14 -17.47
CA ARG A 141 5.67 13.72 -18.68
C ARG A 141 7.03 13.11 -18.99
N LEU A 142 7.88 12.94 -17.98
CA LEU A 142 9.22 12.34 -18.15
C LEU A 142 9.13 10.88 -18.60
N VAL A 143 8.19 10.11 -18.07
CA VAL A 143 7.94 8.71 -18.46
C VAL A 143 7.43 8.63 -19.90
N VAL A 144 6.49 9.49 -20.29
CA VAL A 144 6.00 9.59 -21.67
C VAL A 144 7.12 10.00 -22.62
N ALA A 145 7.92 11.01 -22.25
CA ALA A 145 9.06 11.48 -23.05
C ALA A 145 10.17 10.42 -23.21
N ALA A 146 10.34 9.53 -22.23
CA ALA A 146 11.23 8.36 -22.35
C ALA A 146 10.70 7.30 -23.34
N GLY A 147 9.48 7.47 -23.85
CA GLY A 147 8.88 6.59 -24.86
C GLY A 147 8.13 5.39 -24.29
N ALA A 148 7.65 5.45 -23.05
CA ALA A 148 6.78 4.42 -22.49
C ALA A 148 5.58 4.15 -23.43
N GLY A 149 5.27 2.86 -23.65
CA GLY A 149 4.17 2.44 -24.52
C GLY A 149 2.80 2.61 -23.86
N LYS A 150 2.76 2.53 -22.53
CA LYS A 150 1.58 2.79 -21.72
C LYS A 150 1.97 3.30 -20.35
N VAL A 151 1.26 4.32 -19.87
CA VAL A 151 1.46 4.86 -18.53
C VAL A 151 0.15 4.76 -17.77
N TRP A 152 0.13 3.95 -16.69
CA TRP A 152 -0.97 3.90 -15.75
C TRP A 152 -0.65 4.74 -14.52
N LEU A 153 -1.68 5.33 -13.94
CA LEU A 153 -1.62 5.95 -12.61
C LEU A 153 -2.73 5.35 -11.75
N THR A 154 -2.38 4.89 -10.55
CA THR A 154 -3.36 4.27 -9.64
C THR A 154 -2.92 4.35 -8.18
N ASP A 155 -3.91 4.30 -7.28
CA ASP A 155 -3.79 4.13 -5.84
C ASP A 155 -5.10 3.60 -5.27
N ALA A 156 -5.06 2.74 -4.25
CA ALA A 156 -6.25 2.36 -3.51
C ALA A 156 -6.47 3.34 -2.35
N SER A 157 -7.37 4.29 -2.54
CA SER A 157 -7.70 5.33 -1.56
C SER A 157 -8.26 4.78 -0.24
N VAL A 158 -8.18 5.55 0.82
CA VAL A 158 -8.81 5.27 2.12
C VAL A 158 -10.23 5.83 2.17
N ASN A 159 -10.41 7.08 1.73
CA ASN A 159 -11.75 7.63 1.51
C ASN A 159 -12.28 7.21 0.13
N THR A 160 -13.49 7.67 -0.23
CA THR A 160 -14.14 7.42 -1.52
C THR A 160 -13.20 7.78 -2.68
N PRO A 161 -12.83 6.82 -3.55
CA PRO A 161 -11.82 7.04 -4.58
C PRO A 161 -12.13 8.23 -5.50
N GLU A 162 -13.39 8.38 -5.95
CA GLU A 162 -13.82 9.46 -6.83
C GLU A 162 -13.49 10.83 -6.22
N GLN A 163 -13.75 10.98 -4.92
CA GLN A 163 -13.48 12.23 -4.20
C GLN A 163 -11.98 12.46 -4.00
N CYS A 164 -11.23 11.39 -3.65
CA CYS A 164 -9.79 11.49 -3.44
C CYS A 164 -9.06 11.89 -4.73
N PHE A 165 -9.36 11.21 -5.82
CA PHE A 165 -8.73 11.45 -7.13
C PHE A 165 -9.06 12.83 -7.67
N ALA A 166 -10.33 13.28 -7.55
CA ALA A 166 -10.75 14.60 -8.03
C ALA A 166 -10.19 15.73 -7.15
N ARG A 167 -10.36 15.64 -5.82
CA ARG A 167 -10.04 16.74 -4.91
C ARG A 167 -8.54 16.95 -4.73
N SER A 168 -7.72 15.89 -4.80
CA SER A 168 -6.26 16.01 -4.78
C SER A 168 -5.69 16.69 -6.03
N GLY A 169 -6.48 16.85 -7.08
CA GLY A 169 -6.03 17.36 -8.38
C GLY A 169 -5.16 16.39 -9.19
N ILE A 170 -4.76 15.26 -8.60
CA ILE A 170 -3.83 14.31 -9.21
C ILE A 170 -4.40 13.67 -10.47
N GLU A 171 -5.67 13.28 -10.48
CA GLU A 171 -6.30 12.70 -11.68
C GLU A 171 -6.26 13.66 -12.86
N LYS A 172 -6.65 14.93 -12.65
CA LYS A 172 -6.63 15.95 -13.69
C LYS A 172 -5.22 16.17 -14.23
N ALA A 173 -4.26 16.33 -13.33
CA ALA A 173 -2.86 16.58 -13.66
C ALA A 173 -2.21 15.40 -14.43
N ALA A 174 -2.45 14.17 -13.97
CA ALA A 174 -1.92 12.96 -14.60
C ALA A 174 -2.51 12.73 -16.00
N LYS A 175 -3.83 12.88 -16.16
CA LYS A 175 -4.49 12.77 -17.49
C LYS A 175 -3.97 13.82 -18.47
N ALA A 176 -3.82 15.06 -18.03
CA ALA A 176 -3.26 16.12 -18.86
C ALA A 176 -1.80 15.87 -19.27
N ALA A 177 -1.05 15.12 -18.45
CA ALA A 177 0.33 14.72 -18.74
C ALA A 177 0.44 13.46 -19.62
N GLY A 178 -0.67 12.74 -19.88
CA GLY A 178 -0.71 11.56 -20.77
C GLY A 178 -0.89 10.21 -20.07
N ALA A 179 -1.18 10.15 -18.76
CA ALA A 179 -1.45 8.91 -18.08
C ALA A 179 -2.90 8.42 -18.23
N THR A 180 -3.08 7.11 -18.28
CA THR A 180 -4.37 6.46 -18.08
C THR A 180 -4.59 6.23 -16.58
N VAL A 181 -5.60 6.86 -16.01
CA VAL A 181 -5.94 6.69 -14.58
C VAL A 181 -6.79 5.45 -14.39
N VAL A 182 -6.35 4.54 -13.53
CA VAL A 182 -7.09 3.34 -13.12
C VAL A 182 -7.58 3.55 -11.70
N ARG A 183 -8.90 3.61 -11.52
CA ARG A 183 -9.52 3.71 -10.20
C ARG A 183 -9.62 2.35 -9.53
N PRO A 184 -9.59 2.28 -8.19
CA PRO A 184 -9.60 1.03 -7.43
C PRO A 184 -11.02 0.47 -7.25
N ASP A 185 -11.74 0.23 -8.35
CA ASP A 185 -12.99 -0.53 -8.32
C ASP A 185 -12.73 -2.04 -8.16
N ALA A 186 -13.78 -2.82 -7.88
CA ALA A 186 -13.64 -4.24 -7.59
C ALA A 186 -13.01 -5.02 -8.77
N SER A 187 -13.21 -4.59 -10.02
CA SER A 187 -12.67 -5.22 -11.22
C SER A 187 -11.18 -4.94 -11.43
N ALA A 188 -10.65 -3.92 -10.75
CA ALA A 188 -9.25 -3.50 -10.88
C ALA A 188 -8.27 -4.37 -10.09
N PHE A 189 -8.75 -5.28 -9.22
CA PHE A 189 -7.88 -6.08 -8.37
C PHE A 189 -7.64 -7.49 -8.93
N ARG A 190 -6.47 -8.03 -8.62
CA ARG A 190 -6.06 -9.42 -8.93
C ARG A 190 -5.44 -10.02 -7.67
N GLU A 191 -5.83 -11.24 -7.33
CA GLU A 191 -5.19 -11.97 -6.25
C GLU A 191 -3.78 -12.39 -6.68
N VAL A 192 -2.80 -12.07 -5.83
CA VAL A 192 -1.37 -12.38 -6.06
C VAL A 192 -0.76 -13.07 -4.84
N ASN A 193 0.32 -13.80 -5.06
CA ASN A 193 1.18 -14.29 -4.00
C ASN A 193 2.12 -13.15 -3.55
N VAL A 194 2.00 -12.72 -2.29
CA VAL A 194 2.87 -11.71 -1.66
C VAL A 194 4.16 -12.33 -1.17
N SER A 195 4.10 -13.60 -0.75
CA SER A 195 5.24 -14.35 -0.16
C SER A 195 5.88 -13.66 1.06
N GLY A 196 5.15 -12.78 1.73
CA GLY A 196 5.62 -12.07 2.92
C GLY A 196 5.62 -12.92 4.18
N LYS A 197 6.15 -12.41 5.27
CA LYS A 197 6.14 -13.06 6.59
C LYS A 197 4.72 -13.10 7.17
N LEU A 198 3.97 -12.02 7.06
CA LEU A 198 2.58 -11.88 7.52
C LEU A 198 1.58 -12.06 6.39
N LEU A 199 1.87 -11.45 5.22
CA LEU A 199 0.99 -11.45 4.07
C LEU A 199 1.38 -12.55 3.10
N ARG A 200 0.56 -13.60 2.99
CA ARG A 200 0.79 -14.70 2.04
C ARG A 200 0.22 -14.39 0.68
N THR A 201 -1.00 -13.86 0.63
CA THR A 201 -1.70 -13.43 -0.59
C THR A 201 -2.34 -12.08 -0.37
N GLY A 202 -2.72 -11.40 -1.46
CA GLY A 202 -3.43 -10.13 -1.40
C GLY A 202 -4.04 -9.76 -2.74
N ASP A 203 -5.13 -9.00 -2.69
CA ASP A 203 -5.76 -8.42 -3.87
C ASP A 203 -5.01 -7.14 -4.26
N VAL A 204 -4.27 -7.17 -5.35
CA VAL A 204 -3.43 -6.07 -5.83
C VAL A 204 -4.03 -5.45 -7.08
N LEU A 205 -3.94 -4.14 -7.22
CA LEU A 205 -4.35 -3.43 -8.43
C LEU A 205 -3.61 -3.99 -9.66
N PHE A 206 -4.36 -4.36 -10.70
CA PHE A 206 -3.83 -5.07 -11.87
C PHE A 206 -2.66 -4.36 -12.57
N PRO A 207 -2.55 -3.00 -12.59
CA PRO A 207 -1.41 -2.37 -13.23
C PRO A 207 -0.06 -2.80 -12.65
N PHE A 208 0.01 -3.14 -11.34
CA PHE A 208 1.25 -3.64 -10.72
C PHE A 208 1.61 -5.07 -11.16
N VAL A 209 0.62 -5.86 -11.56
CA VAL A 209 0.82 -7.22 -12.07
C VAL A 209 1.30 -7.19 -13.52
N GLU A 210 0.81 -6.23 -14.30
CA GLU A 210 1.03 -6.14 -15.74
C GLU A 210 2.18 -5.21 -16.14
N ALA A 211 2.56 -4.26 -15.29
CA ALA A 211 3.58 -3.27 -15.60
C ALA A 211 4.97 -3.90 -15.84
N ASP A 212 5.75 -3.25 -16.68
CA ASP A 212 7.17 -3.57 -16.88
C ASP A 212 8.03 -2.76 -15.92
N ARG A 213 7.59 -1.56 -15.54
CA ARG A 213 8.23 -0.66 -14.58
C ARG A 213 7.23 -0.11 -13.58
N VAL A 214 7.69 0.10 -12.34
CA VAL A 214 6.90 0.68 -11.25
C VAL A 214 7.64 1.88 -10.68
N ILE A 215 6.97 3.04 -10.69
CA ILE A 215 7.49 4.27 -10.10
C ILE A 215 6.64 4.65 -8.89
N ASN A 216 7.26 4.71 -7.72
CA ASN A 216 6.64 5.15 -6.47
C ASN A 216 6.77 6.67 -6.32
N VAL A 217 5.67 7.37 -6.02
CA VAL A 217 5.67 8.83 -5.81
C VAL A 217 4.98 9.16 -4.48
N PRO A 218 5.59 8.76 -3.34
CA PRO A 218 5.06 9.00 -2.00
C PRO A 218 5.19 10.48 -1.59
N ILE A 219 4.46 10.84 -0.53
CA ILE A 219 4.61 12.12 0.17
C ILE A 219 5.17 11.90 1.57
N VAL A 220 5.98 12.85 2.05
CA VAL A 220 6.46 12.88 3.45
C VAL A 220 5.36 13.41 4.37
N LYS A 221 4.89 12.59 5.30
CA LYS A 221 3.89 12.99 6.29
C LYS A 221 3.96 12.20 7.59
N GLN A 222 3.59 12.86 8.69
CA GLN A 222 3.38 12.25 10.00
C GLN A 222 2.26 11.19 9.93
N HIS A 223 2.33 10.18 10.80
CA HIS A 223 1.31 9.15 10.92
C HIS A 223 1.22 8.64 12.37
N GLY A 224 0.02 8.65 12.95
CA GLY A 224 -0.19 8.33 14.36
C GLY A 224 0.31 6.96 14.82
N LEU A 225 0.23 5.90 13.97
CA LEU A 225 0.65 4.55 14.36
C LEU A 225 2.08 4.19 13.96
N SER A 226 2.55 4.68 12.81
CA SER A 226 3.87 4.33 12.26
C SER A 226 4.87 5.45 12.31
N LEU A 227 4.57 6.53 13.05
CA LEU A 227 5.30 7.81 13.14
C LEU A 227 5.32 8.57 11.82
N ALA A 228 5.57 7.90 10.72
CA ALA A 228 5.64 8.49 9.39
C ALA A 228 4.89 7.65 8.34
N SER A 229 4.57 8.27 7.20
CA SER A 229 4.08 7.63 5.99
C SER A 229 4.87 8.22 4.83
N MET A 230 5.65 7.37 4.14
CA MET A 230 6.57 7.74 3.07
C MET A 230 6.67 6.59 2.05
N SER A 231 7.85 6.30 1.51
CA SER A 231 8.07 5.38 0.39
C SER A 231 7.59 3.96 0.67
N LEU A 232 8.13 3.30 1.71
CA LEU A 232 7.80 1.92 2.06
C LEU A 232 6.30 1.78 2.42
N LYS A 233 5.75 2.73 3.17
CA LYS A 233 4.34 2.67 3.59
C LYS A 233 3.36 3.01 2.45
N ASN A 234 3.82 3.68 1.40
CA ASN A 234 2.98 4.01 0.26
C ASN A 234 2.40 2.75 -0.41
N TRP A 235 3.06 1.60 -0.28
CA TRP A 235 2.61 0.32 -0.85
C TRP A 235 1.31 -0.23 -0.24
N TYR A 236 0.84 0.28 0.89
CA TYR A 236 -0.52 -0.03 1.37
C TYR A 236 -1.60 0.31 0.33
N GLY A 237 -1.38 1.32 -0.48
CA GLY A 237 -2.30 1.73 -1.54
C GLY A 237 -2.28 0.86 -2.79
N VAL A 238 -1.56 -0.26 -2.83
CA VAL A 238 -1.69 -1.25 -3.91
C VAL A 238 -2.73 -2.32 -3.62
N LEU A 239 -3.11 -2.46 -2.32
CA LEU A 239 -4.00 -3.50 -1.86
C LEU A 239 -5.46 -3.06 -1.84
N GLY A 240 -6.33 -3.99 -2.19
CA GLY A 240 -7.76 -3.97 -1.90
C GLY A 240 -8.09 -4.60 -0.53
N GLY A 241 -9.39 -4.86 -0.32
CA GLY A 241 -9.89 -5.59 0.84
C GLY A 241 -9.73 -4.89 2.19
N GLN A 242 -9.69 -5.67 3.27
CA GLN A 242 -9.71 -5.17 4.65
C GLN A 242 -8.30 -4.79 5.15
N ARG A 243 -7.71 -3.74 4.63
CA ARG A 243 -6.37 -3.26 5.00
C ARG A 243 -6.19 -2.88 6.48
N VAL A 244 -7.28 -2.64 7.21
CA VAL A 244 -7.24 -2.29 8.64
C VAL A 244 -6.55 -3.39 9.47
N LYS A 245 -6.70 -4.66 9.11
CA LYS A 245 -6.05 -5.78 9.80
C LYS A 245 -4.51 -5.69 9.77
N LEU A 246 -3.95 -5.05 8.76
CA LEU A 246 -2.51 -4.87 8.60
C LEU A 246 -1.91 -3.93 9.66
N HIS A 247 -2.73 -3.12 10.31
CA HIS A 247 -2.29 -2.19 11.36
C HIS A 247 -1.96 -2.90 12.68
N GLN A 248 -2.38 -4.17 12.87
CA GLN A 248 -2.02 -4.96 14.06
C GLN A 248 -0.51 -5.25 14.13
N ASN A 249 0.16 -5.36 12.99
CA ASN A 249 1.61 -5.48 12.88
C ASN A 249 2.11 -4.61 11.73
N ILE A 250 1.96 -3.29 11.91
CA ILE A 250 2.08 -2.31 10.84
C ILE A 250 3.46 -2.29 10.18
N HIS A 251 4.54 -2.42 10.96
CA HIS A 251 5.90 -2.32 10.44
C HIS A 251 6.27 -3.51 9.55
N LEU A 252 5.96 -4.74 9.99
CA LEU A 252 6.20 -5.94 9.17
C LEU A 252 5.28 -5.99 7.95
N SER A 253 4.02 -5.57 8.06
CA SER A 253 3.11 -5.49 6.91
C SER A 253 3.61 -4.51 5.84
N ILE A 254 4.18 -3.37 6.25
CA ILE A 254 4.81 -2.40 5.35
C ILE A 254 5.97 -3.06 4.59
N VAL A 255 6.83 -3.78 5.31
CA VAL A 255 8.01 -4.44 4.73
C VAL A 255 7.62 -5.57 3.77
N ASP A 256 6.62 -6.38 4.11
CA ASP A 256 6.11 -7.43 3.22
C ASP A 256 5.65 -6.85 1.87
N LEU A 257 4.93 -5.72 1.90
CA LEU A 257 4.45 -5.05 0.69
C LEU A 257 5.58 -4.43 -0.13
N ALA A 258 6.53 -3.78 0.52
CA ALA A 258 7.69 -3.21 -0.15
C ALA A 258 8.57 -4.31 -0.79
N ALA A 259 8.77 -5.43 -0.08
CA ALA A 259 9.49 -6.60 -0.60
C ALA A 259 8.77 -7.26 -1.78
N MET A 260 7.43 -7.18 -1.84
CA MET A 260 6.63 -7.68 -2.96
C MET A 260 6.83 -6.83 -4.22
N VAL A 261 6.79 -5.49 -4.10
CA VAL A 261 6.72 -4.61 -5.29
C VAL A 261 8.07 -4.33 -5.91
N LYS A 262 9.12 -4.06 -5.12
CA LYS A 262 10.48 -3.76 -5.58
C LYS A 262 10.51 -2.76 -6.75
N PRO A 263 10.26 -1.48 -6.50
CA PRO A 263 10.06 -0.50 -7.56
C PRO A 263 11.31 -0.23 -8.39
N THR A 264 11.10 0.31 -9.59
CA THR A 264 12.16 0.78 -10.49
C THR A 264 12.83 2.05 -9.94
N LEU A 265 12.01 2.96 -9.44
CA LEU A 265 12.40 4.29 -8.98
C LEU A 265 11.38 4.79 -7.96
N THR A 266 11.85 5.53 -6.97
CA THR A 266 11.01 6.26 -6.03
C THR A 266 11.34 7.74 -6.07
N ILE A 267 10.31 8.58 -6.12
CA ILE A 267 10.40 10.05 -6.11
C ILE A 267 9.60 10.54 -4.91
N LEU A 268 10.31 10.83 -3.83
CA LEU A 268 9.75 11.27 -2.55
C LEU A 268 9.39 12.75 -2.63
N ASP A 269 8.11 13.04 -2.58
CA ASP A 269 7.58 14.39 -2.51
C ASP A 269 7.68 14.94 -1.09
N ALA A 270 8.53 15.93 -0.93
CA ALA A 270 8.66 16.78 0.25
C ALA A 270 8.51 18.26 -0.12
N THR A 271 7.73 18.58 -1.15
CA THR A 271 7.43 19.97 -1.52
C THR A 271 6.66 20.66 -0.41
N ARG A 272 5.70 19.96 0.16
CA ARG A 272 4.99 20.27 1.42
C ARG A 272 4.92 19.00 2.25
N ILE A 273 5.13 19.11 3.55
CA ILE A 273 5.07 17.96 4.46
C ILE A 273 4.01 18.19 5.53
N LEU A 274 3.36 17.12 5.96
CA LEU A 274 2.38 17.16 7.05
C LEU A 274 3.08 16.79 8.36
N LEU A 275 3.18 17.74 9.29
CA LEU A 275 3.93 17.58 10.55
C LEU A 275 3.08 16.98 11.68
N ALA A 276 1.75 17.18 11.66
CA ALA A 276 0.85 16.75 12.72
C ALA A 276 -0.49 16.28 12.15
N ASN A 277 -1.31 15.59 12.98
CA ASN A 277 -2.64 15.10 12.64
C ASN A 277 -2.70 14.21 11.38
N GLY A 278 -1.55 13.60 11.03
CA GLY A 278 -1.47 12.64 9.93
C GLY A 278 -2.02 11.24 10.28
N PRO A 279 -2.35 10.45 9.28
CA PRO A 279 -2.06 10.65 7.85
C PRO A 279 -3.10 11.48 7.10
N THR A 280 -4.19 11.90 7.76
CA THR A 280 -5.36 12.55 7.15
C THR A 280 -5.20 14.06 7.00
N GLY A 281 -4.51 14.69 7.96
CA GLY A 281 -4.35 16.13 8.02
C GLY A 281 -5.70 16.85 8.01
N GLY A 282 -5.70 18.08 7.53
CA GLY A 282 -6.90 18.90 7.35
C GLY A 282 -6.65 20.38 7.62
N SER A 283 -5.89 20.69 8.66
CA SER A 283 -5.46 22.06 8.96
C SER A 283 -4.21 22.43 8.16
N LEU A 284 -4.18 23.64 7.61
CA LEU A 284 -2.98 24.17 6.97
C LEU A 284 -1.88 24.52 8.01
N ALA A 285 -2.24 24.70 9.29
CA ALA A 285 -1.27 24.91 10.36
C ALA A 285 -0.38 23.68 10.62
N ASP A 286 -0.82 22.48 10.20
CA ASP A 286 -0.04 21.25 10.32
C ASP A 286 0.92 21.04 9.13
N VAL A 287 0.88 21.91 8.12
CA VAL A 287 1.64 21.78 6.88
C VAL A 287 2.85 22.70 6.90
N LYS A 288 4.00 22.17 6.50
CA LYS A 288 5.22 22.94 6.30
C LYS A 288 5.66 22.89 4.85
N GLN A 289 5.91 24.06 4.25
CA GLN A 289 6.56 24.19 2.94
C GLN A 289 8.05 23.80 3.09
N MET A 290 8.52 22.84 2.28
CA MET A 290 9.90 22.36 2.31
C MET A 290 10.57 22.43 0.93
N ASP A 291 9.81 22.68 -0.13
CA ASP A 291 10.27 22.88 -1.51
C ASP A 291 11.29 21.82 -1.98
N THR A 292 11.16 20.60 -1.49
CA THR A 292 12.15 19.54 -1.66
C THR A 292 11.56 18.35 -2.39
N VAL A 293 12.33 17.77 -3.32
CA VAL A 293 12.09 16.45 -3.93
C VAL A 293 13.35 15.60 -3.74
N ALA A 294 13.19 14.36 -3.29
CA ALA A 294 14.29 13.41 -3.29
C ALA A 294 13.94 12.21 -4.18
N ALA A 295 14.91 11.69 -4.92
CA ALA A 295 14.70 10.54 -5.81
C ALA A 295 15.82 9.53 -5.70
N GLY A 296 15.51 8.24 -5.88
CA GLY A 296 16.47 7.14 -5.82
C GLY A 296 15.79 5.78 -5.93
N SER A 297 16.57 4.71 -5.89
CA SER A 297 16.07 3.33 -5.91
C SER A 297 16.04 2.65 -4.53
N ASP A 298 16.67 3.24 -3.52
CA ASP A 298 16.69 2.75 -2.14
C ASP A 298 15.59 3.47 -1.34
N GLU A 299 14.44 2.79 -1.14
CA GLU A 299 13.30 3.34 -0.41
C GLU A 299 13.58 3.52 1.09
N VAL A 300 14.45 2.70 1.68
CA VAL A 300 14.85 2.81 3.08
C VAL A 300 15.66 4.09 3.29
N ALA A 301 16.57 4.40 2.35
CA ALA A 301 17.38 5.62 2.37
C ALA A 301 16.52 6.87 2.20
N LEU A 302 15.57 6.84 1.25
CA LEU A 302 14.62 7.93 1.03
C LEU A 302 13.73 8.17 2.26
N ASP A 303 13.27 7.10 2.89
CA ASP A 303 12.45 7.21 4.11
C ASP A 303 13.27 7.69 5.31
N ALA A 304 14.54 7.28 5.41
CA ALA A 304 15.45 7.80 6.42
C ALA A 304 15.71 9.31 6.26
N PHE A 305 15.89 9.78 5.01
CA PHE A 305 15.95 11.21 4.71
C PHE A 305 14.63 11.91 5.06
N GLY A 306 13.49 11.37 4.61
CA GLY A 306 12.17 11.93 4.89
C GLY A 306 11.86 12.02 6.39
N ALA A 307 12.30 11.03 7.19
CA ALA A 307 12.18 11.07 8.65
C ALA A 307 12.90 12.28 9.25
N THR A 308 14.08 12.65 8.74
CA THR A 308 14.79 13.85 9.22
C THR A 308 14.03 15.15 8.96
N LEU A 309 13.26 15.21 7.84
CA LEU A 309 12.42 16.36 7.52
C LEU A 309 11.23 16.51 8.50
N LEU A 310 10.76 15.39 9.07
CA LEU A 310 9.74 15.36 10.12
C LEU A 310 10.33 15.57 11.52
N GLY A 311 11.64 15.76 11.67
CA GLY A 311 12.30 15.86 12.96
C GLY A 311 12.44 14.53 13.71
N LEU A 312 12.31 13.40 13.00
CA LEU A 312 12.41 12.07 13.57
C LEU A 312 13.82 11.48 13.40
N ASN A 313 14.27 10.69 14.38
CA ASN A 313 15.41 9.80 14.17
C ASN A 313 14.95 8.60 13.32
N PRO A 314 15.59 8.30 12.18
CA PRO A 314 15.23 7.15 11.35
C PRO A 314 15.23 5.80 12.09
N ASN A 315 16.06 5.66 13.11
CA ASN A 315 16.13 4.44 13.93
C ASN A 315 14.91 4.25 14.85
N ASP A 316 14.11 5.28 15.08
CA ASP A 316 12.87 5.20 15.87
C ASP A 316 11.66 4.83 14.98
N VAL A 317 11.82 4.91 13.67
CA VAL A 317 10.76 4.59 12.70
C VAL A 317 10.80 3.08 12.38
N GLY A 318 9.94 2.31 13.01
CA GLY A 318 10.00 0.85 13.01
C GLY A 318 10.01 0.21 11.61
N PHE A 319 9.29 0.74 10.61
CA PHE A 319 9.32 0.18 9.26
C PHE A 319 10.64 0.46 8.51
N ILE A 320 11.36 1.54 8.84
CA ILE A 320 12.72 1.80 8.32
C ILE A 320 13.67 0.73 8.85
N VAL A 321 13.63 0.47 10.16
CA VAL A 321 14.46 -0.54 10.82
C VAL A 321 14.16 -1.94 10.30
N GLU A 322 12.90 -2.32 10.19
CA GLU A 322 12.51 -3.62 9.64
C GLU A 322 12.81 -3.74 8.15
N GLY A 323 12.70 -2.66 7.38
CA GLY A 323 13.10 -2.62 5.96
C GLY A 323 14.60 -2.86 5.77
N MET A 324 15.43 -2.24 6.60
CA MET A 324 16.88 -2.50 6.64
C MET A 324 17.17 -3.97 6.97
N LYS A 325 16.56 -4.51 8.03
CA LYS A 325 16.73 -5.93 8.43
C LYS A 325 16.30 -6.91 7.35
N ALA A 326 15.32 -6.52 6.53
CA ALA A 326 14.85 -7.31 5.39
C ALA A 326 15.70 -7.16 4.13
N GLY A 327 16.77 -6.34 4.16
CA GLY A 327 17.66 -6.11 3.03
C GLY A 327 17.05 -5.26 1.92
N LEU A 328 16.05 -4.43 2.23
CA LEU A 328 15.41 -3.55 1.25
C LEU A 328 16.21 -2.28 0.95
N GLY A 329 17.19 -1.93 1.79
CA GLY A 329 18.04 -0.77 1.63
C GLY A 329 18.77 -0.38 2.92
N THR A 330 19.33 0.82 2.97
CA THR A 330 20.09 1.34 4.10
C THR A 330 19.54 2.65 4.65
N PRO A 331 19.40 2.80 5.99
CA PRO A 331 19.02 4.08 6.58
C PRO A 331 20.17 5.10 6.59
N GLN A 332 21.41 4.68 6.31
CA GLN A 332 22.59 5.54 6.24
C GLN A 332 22.69 6.26 4.89
N TRP A 333 21.64 7.01 4.52
CA TRP A 333 21.54 7.67 3.22
C TRP A 333 22.71 8.62 2.91
N LYS A 334 23.36 9.20 3.95
CA LYS A 334 24.52 10.08 3.78
C LYS A 334 25.77 9.35 3.28
N ASN A 335 25.81 8.02 3.43
CA ASN A 335 26.92 7.20 2.93
C ASN A 335 26.72 6.80 1.47
N LEU A 336 25.55 7.07 0.89
CA LEU A 336 25.27 6.83 -0.52
C LEU A 336 25.87 7.93 -1.39
N LYS A 337 26.14 7.63 -2.67
CA LYS A 337 26.53 8.64 -3.64
C LYS A 337 25.33 9.56 -3.91
N THR A 338 25.19 10.59 -3.09
CA THR A 338 24.08 11.54 -3.10
C THR A 338 24.50 12.84 -3.79
N VAL A 339 23.61 13.37 -4.64
CA VAL A 339 23.73 14.70 -5.26
C VAL A 339 22.68 15.59 -4.62
N GLU A 340 23.10 16.72 -4.06
CA GLU A 340 22.20 17.76 -3.53
C GLU A 340 22.29 19.01 -4.41
N LEU A 341 21.12 19.53 -4.84
CA LEU A 341 21.00 20.67 -5.74
C LEU A 341 20.03 21.70 -5.15
N GLY A 342 20.39 22.99 -5.24
CA GLY A 342 19.61 24.08 -4.71
C GLY A 342 19.77 24.24 -3.19
N GLY A 343 19.42 25.41 -2.64
CA GLY A 343 19.55 25.81 -1.23
C GLY A 343 19.54 27.33 -1.15
#